data_118d9f9891bdcff1cbf490bfb5ad020d
#
_entry.id   118d9f9891bdcff1cbf490bfb5ad020d
#
_cell.length_a   1.000
_cell.length_b   1.000
_cell.length_c   1.000
_cell.angle_alpha   90.00
_cell.angle_beta   90.00
_cell.angle_gamma   90.00
#
_symmetry.space_group_name_H-M   'P 1'
#
loop_
_entity.id
_entity.type
_entity.pdbx_description
1 polymer ?
#
loop_
_entity_poly.entity_id
_entity_poly.type
_entity_poly.pdbx_seq_one_letter_code
_entity_poly.pdbx_strand_id
1 'polypeptide(L)'
;MNDRIKKLTAALLSAWIALASVLSVLGADSDAWQSKKESTQAHLQTLTPQVGSIGGEWLTIGLSRTGACTEEQKTAYLQAARTAVAAAGSNRLHPRKSSDNARVILALSALGVDPRSVEGYDLTAPFADMDYVGRQGVNGVIWALIALDACGYPMPSEVRERMLQTLADSQHADGGWGLSDDMSDPDVTGMALTALAPYRTYDSALRDAADKGVAWLAGNQQDGGYVSYDDYNPESSAQVLTALSAMQIDAKADARFAALPGSILRFSVDGGFAHSLGGSYNQMATEQVYYAMVAYERLQTGQTALFDMTDVQDFAVPDSDGDGTVSIQDATAVQRFLAEFAAMSAPQQRLADLNRDGRVDIGDVTALQRRLAQ
;
A
#
# COMPACT_ATOMS: atom_id res chain seq x y z
N MET A 1 23.84 56.75 -7.42
CA MET A 1 23.41 55.36 -7.56
C MET A 1 22.08 55.33 -8.29
N ASN A 2 22.06 54.79 -9.50
CA ASN A 2 21.01 54.99 -10.50
C ASN A 2 19.66 54.35 -10.02
N ASP A 3 18.54 55.02 -10.22
CA ASP A 3 17.19 54.60 -9.77
C ASP A 3 16.82 53.18 -10.25
N ARG A 4 17.37 52.76 -11.39
CA ARG A 4 17.26 51.40 -11.90
C ARG A 4 17.95 50.37 -11.01
N ILE A 5 19.12 50.70 -10.40
CA ILE A 5 19.84 49.79 -9.52
C ILE A 5 19.09 49.63 -8.18
N LYS A 6 18.50 50.73 -7.66
CA LYS A 6 17.68 50.66 -6.43
C LYS A 6 16.41 49.81 -6.62
N LYS A 7 15.76 49.91 -7.79
CA LYS A 7 14.56 49.07 -8.11
C LYS A 7 14.94 47.62 -8.31
N LEU A 8 16.11 47.33 -8.92
CA LEU A 8 16.57 45.94 -9.08
C LEU A 8 16.97 45.31 -7.73
N THR A 9 17.66 46.05 -6.87
CA THR A 9 18.02 45.56 -5.52
C THR A 9 16.80 45.37 -4.63
N ALA A 10 15.77 46.22 -4.71
CA ALA A 10 14.53 46.05 -3.98
C ALA A 10 13.72 44.81 -4.47
N ALA A 11 13.68 44.61 -5.80
CA ALA A 11 13.00 43.42 -6.38
C ALA A 11 13.73 42.13 -6.01
N LEU A 12 15.04 42.09 -6.03
CA LEU A 12 15.85 40.94 -5.60
C LEU A 12 15.70 40.66 -4.11
N LEU A 13 15.65 41.69 -3.26
CA LEU A 13 15.47 41.58 -1.82
C LEU A 13 14.06 41.04 -1.51
N SER A 14 13.03 41.53 -2.21
CA SER A 14 11.64 41.04 -2.07
C SER A 14 11.51 39.59 -2.53
N ALA A 15 12.18 39.21 -3.62
CA ALA A 15 12.20 37.80 -4.09
C ALA A 15 12.95 36.89 -3.10
N TRP A 16 14.03 37.37 -2.49
CA TRP A 16 14.79 36.65 -1.46
C TRP A 16 13.98 36.44 -0.16
N ILE A 17 13.25 37.46 0.29
CA ILE A 17 12.38 37.39 1.47
C ILE A 17 11.22 36.45 1.19
N ALA A 18 10.59 36.49 0.01
CA ALA A 18 9.55 35.58 -0.37
C ALA A 18 10.06 34.15 -0.45
N LEU A 19 11.23 33.90 -1.02
CA LEU A 19 11.85 32.57 -1.10
C LEU A 19 12.23 32.04 0.30
N ALA A 20 12.79 32.90 1.17
CA ALA A 20 13.13 32.53 2.55
C ALA A 20 11.89 32.23 3.38
N SER A 21 10.78 32.97 3.20
CA SER A 21 9.52 32.68 3.88
C SER A 21 8.88 31.36 3.40
N VAL A 22 8.91 31.07 2.10
CA VAL A 22 8.44 29.80 1.56
C VAL A 22 9.29 28.64 2.07
N LEU A 23 10.62 28.77 2.09
CA LEU A 23 11.52 27.75 2.61
C LEU A 23 11.33 27.51 4.12
N SER A 24 11.04 28.55 4.91
CA SER A 24 10.77 28.41 6.34
C SER A 24 9.43 27.76 6.63
N VAL A 25 8.39 28.02 5.84
CA VAL A 25 7.08 27.33 5.96
C VAL A 25 7.20 25.86 5.57
N LEU A 26 7.86 25.56 4.47
CA LEU A 26 8.10 24.18 4.02
C LEU A 26 8.94 23.38 5.04
N GLY A 27 9.92 24.01 5.69
CA GLY A 27 10.72 23.41 6.75
C GLY A 27 9.90 23.13 8.00
N ALA A 28 9.09 24.09 8.45
CA ALA A 28 8.26 23.95 9.64
C ALA A 28 7.19 22.82 9.48
N ASP A 29 6.59 22.68 8.30
CA ASP A 29 5.64 21.60 8.01
C ASP A 29 6.32 20.22 7.96
N SER A 30 7.56 20.14 7.48
CA SER A 30 8.36 18.92 7.48
C SER A 30 8.70 18.48 8.90
N ASP A 31 9.10 19.42 9.75
CA ASP A 31 9.46 19.14 11.15
C ASP A 31 8.22 18.73 11.97
N ALA A 32 7.07 19.35 11.73
CA ALA A 32 5.80 18.98 12.38
C ALA A 32 5.34 17.57 12.00
N TRP A 33 5.47 17.20 10.71
CA TRP A 33 5.13 15.86 10.22
C TRP A 33 6.02 14.80 10.85
N GLN A 34 7.33 15.00 10.83
CA GLN A 34 8.30 14.06 11.38
C GLN A 34 8.13 13.90 12.90
N SER A 35 8.05 15.01 13.64
CA SER A 35 7.83 15.00 15.08
C SER A 35 6.53 14.29 15.47
N LYS A 36 5.45 14.49 14.67
CA LYS A 36 4.17 13.82 14.91
C LYS A 36 4.26 12.32 14.66
N LYS A 37 4.93 11.91 13.59
CA LYS A 37 5.17 10.49 13.29
C LYS A 37 5.94 9.82 14.43
N GLU A 38 7.03 10.43 14.91
CA GLU A 38 7.85 9.90 16.01
C GLU A 38 7.08 9.76 17.31
N SER A 39 6.31 10.79 17.70
CA SER A 39 5.48 10.73 18.91
C SER A 39 4.38 9.67 18.81
N THR A 40 3.76 9.52 17.63
CA THR A 40 2.78 8.46 17.36
C THR A 40 3.41 7.09 17.43
N GLN A 41 4.59 6.90 16.82
CA GLN A 41 5.35 5.65 16.90
C GLN A 41 5.65 5.26 18.34
N ALA A 42 6.15 6.20 19.16
CA ALA A 42 6.46 5.95 20.55
C ALA A 42 5.22 5.50 21.35
N HIS A 43 4.05 6.10 21.05
CA HIS A 43 2.79 5.65 21.65
C HIS A 43 2.40 4.23 21.18
N LEU A 44 2.43 3.97 19.88
CA LEU A 44 2.07 2.66 19.32
C LEU A 44 3.00 1.53 19.81
N GLN A 45 4.27 1.83 20.12
CA GLN A 45 5.20 0.88 20.73
C GLN A 45 4.81 0.45 22.14
N THR A 46 3.93 1.17 22.82
CA THR A 46 3.41 0.78 24.15
C THR A 46 2.24 -0.22 24.08
N LEU A 47 1.67 -0.42 22.89
CA LEU A 47 0.50 -1.29 22.71
C LEU A 47 0.92 -2.73 22.48
N THR A 48 0.09 -3.68 22.92
CA THR A 48 0.28 -5.11 22.64
C THR A 48 -0.56 -5.51 21.44
N PRO A 49 0.04 -5.93 20.31
CA PRO A 49 -0.71 -6.34 19.14
C PRO A 49 -1.54 -7.60 19.36
N GLN A 50 -2.70 -7.66 18.71
CA GLN A 50 -3.60 -8.80 18.65
C GLN A 50 -4.08 -9.03 17.21
N VAL A 51 -4.79 -10.10 16.92
CA VAL A 51 -5.43 -10.26 15.61
C VAL A 51 -6.70 -9.41 15.54
N GLY A 52 -6.77 -8.53 14.55
CA GLY A 52 -7.89 -7.62 14.32
C GLY A 52 -7.47 -6.32 13.64
N SER A 53 -8.40 -5.68 12.97
CA SER A 53 -8.12 -4.42 12.24
C SER A 53 -7.79 -3.24 13.16
N ILE A 54 -8.13 -3.31 14.43
CA ILE A 54 -7.79 -2.30 15.44
C ILE A 54 -6.93 -2.98 16.50
N GLY A 55 -5.76 -2.44 16.76
CA GLY A 55 -4.80 -3.01 17.71
C GLY A 55 -4.10 -4.27 17.18
N GLY A 56 -4.12 -4.50 15.88
CA GLY A 56 -3.63 -5.73 15.28
C GLY A 56 -2.78 -5.52 14.03
N GLU A 57 -3.31 -5.89 12.88
CA GLU A 57 -2.53 -5.96 11.64
C GLU A 57 -1.97 -4.59 11.24
N TRP A 58 -2.78 -3.52 11.30
CA TRP A 58 -2.33 -2.18 10.89
C TRP A 58 -1.23 -1.63 11.81
N LEU A 59 -1.37 -1.83 13.12
CA LEU A 59 -0.34 -1.55 14.11
C LEU A 59 0.97 -2.31 13.78
N THR A 60 0.86 -3.61 13.58
CA THR A 60 2.00 -4.49 13.32
C THR A 60 2.71 -4.11 12.01
N ILE A 61 1.96 -3.89 10.92
CA ILE A 61 2.51 -3.48 9.63
C ILE A 61 3.22 -2.13 9.75
N GLY A 62 2.56 -1.11 10.30
CA GLY A 62 3.14 0.22 10.44
C GLY A 62 4.47 0.20 11.20
N LEU A 63 4.52 -0.45 12.36
CA LEU A 63 5.73 -0.55 13.16
C LEU A 63 6.81 -1.42 12.49
N SER A 64 6.44 -2.54 11.87
CA SER A 64 7.42 -3.43 11.23
C SER A 64 8.08 -2.76 10.02
N ARG A 65 7.32 -2.01 9.21
CA ARG A 65 7.82 -1.37 8.00
C ARG A 65 8.78 -0.19 8.26
N THR A 66 8.88 0.26 9.52
CA THR A 66 9.91 1.21 9.99
C THR A 66 11.03 0.56 10.78
N GLY A 67 10.95 -0.73 11.06
CA GLY A 67 11.85 -1.42 11.97
C GLY A 67 11.61 -1.08 13.47
N ALA A 68 10.49 -0.43 13.78
CA ALA A 68 10.15 0.02 15.14
C ALA A 68 9.33 -1.01 15.94
N CYS A 69 8.91 -2.12 15.33
CA CYS A 69 8.21 -3.20 16.03
C CYS A 69 9.16 -3.89 17.02
N THR A 70 8.83 -3.86 18.32
CA THR A 70 9.68 -4.48 19.33
C THR A 70 9.59 -6.02 19.26
N GLU A 71 10.58 -6.73 19.83
CA GLU A 71 10.57 -8.20 19.85
C GLU A 71 9.41 -8.75 20.67
N GLU A 72 8.98 -8.02 21.72
CA GLU A 72 7.80 -8.35 22.50
C GLU A 72 6.53 -8.22 21.65
N GLN A 73 6.41 -7.16 20.84
CA GLN A 73 5.28 -6.95 19.95
C GLN A 73 5.23 -7.99 18.82
N LYS A 74 6.37 -8.31 18.21
CA LYS A 74 6.46 -9.39 17.22
C LYS A 74 6.00 -10.71 17.81
N THR A 75 6.53 -11.08 18.99
CA THR A 75 6.17 -12.31 19.69
C THR A 75 4.69 -12.35 20.03
N ALA A 76 4.14 -11.26 20.55
CA ALA A 76 2.73 -11.15 20.90
C ALA A 76 1.82 -11.34 19.69
N TYR A 77 2.10 -10.64 18.58
CA TYR A 77 1.31 -10.79 17.36
C TYR A 77 1.41 -12.19 16.77
N LEU A 78 2.61 -12.77 16.68
CA LEU A 78 2.80 -14.13 16.17
C LEU A 78 2.03 -15.16 16.99
N GLN A 79 2.04 -15.04 18.31
CA GLN A 79 1.27 -15.92 19.18
C GLN A 79 -0.23 -15.76 18.99
N ALA A 80 -0.70 -14.51 18.84
CA ALA A 80 -2.12 -14.22 18.58
C ALA A 80 -2.56 -14.78 17.21
N ALA A 81 -1.74 -14.59 16.17
CA ALA A 81 -2.02 -15.10 14.82
C ALA A 81 -2.07 -16.63 14.79
N ARG A 82 -1.11 -17.33 15.39
CA ARG A 82 -1.11 -18.79 15.52
C ARG A 82 -2.35 -19.28 16.25
N THR A 83 -2.70 -18.64 17.36
CA THR A 83 -3.90 -19.00 18.14
C THR A 83 -5.17 -18.82 17.30
N ALA A 84 -5.29 -17.73 16.55
CA ALA A 84 -6.44 -17.48 15.68
C ALA A 84 -6.54 -18.51 14.54
N VAL A 85 -5.42 -18.84 13.89
CA VAL A 85 -5.37 -19.87 12.83
C VAL A 85 -5.72 -21.25 13.37
N ALA A 86 -5.14 -21.65 14.49
CA ALA A 86 -5.46 -22.92 15.13
C ALA A 86 -6.94 -23.00 15.54
N ALA A 87 -7.50 -21.92 16.07
CA ALA A 87 -8.92 -21.86 16.42
C ALA A 87 -9.84 -21.92 15.20
N ALA A 88 -9.45 -21.33 14.06
CA ALA A 88 -10.19 -21.43 12.81
C ALA A 88 -10.16 -22.85 12.23
N GLY A 89 -9.09 -23.62 12.47
CA GLY A 89 -8.93 -25.00 12.02
C GLY A 89 -9.02 -25.17 10.50
N SER A 90 -8.69 -24.12 9.74
CA SER A 90 -8.78 -24.09 8.28
C SER A 90 -7.88 -23.00 7.69
N ASN A 91 -7.69 -23.03 6.36
CA ASN A 91 -7.00 -21.96 5.64
C ASN A 91 -7.75 -20.62 5.67
N ARG A 92 -9.03 -20.59 6.07
CA ARG A 92 -9.87 -19.39 6.17
C ARG A 92 -10.04 -18.97 7.63
N LEU A 93 -9.58 -17.79 7.98
CA LEU A 93 -9.79 -17.20 9.30
C LEU A 93 -11.25 -16.84 9.56
N HIS A 94 -11.98 -16.51 8.50
CA HIS A 94 -13.41 -16.23 8.54
C HIS A 94 -14.12 -16.85 7.32
N PRO A 95 -15.30 -17.50 7.47
CA PRO A 95 -15.95 -18.21 6.37
C PRO A 95 -16.46 -17.31 5.24
N ARG A 96 -16.55 -16.00 5.46
CA ARG A 96 -17.14 -15.03 4.51
C ARG A 96 -16.28 -13.79 4.26
N LYS A 97 -15.24 -13.55 5.06
CA LYS A 97 -14.42 -12.33 4.98
C LYS A 97 -13.00 -12.68 4.56
N SER A 98 -12.72 -12.60 3.27
CA SER A 98 -11.38 -12.82 2.71
C SER A 98 -10.38 -11.77 3.18
N SER A 99 -10.85 -10.55 3.50
CA SER A 99 -10.01 -9.49 4.05
C SER A 99 -9.38 -9.82 5.41
N ASP A 100 -9.96 -10.74 6.20
CA ASP A 100 -9.34 -11.18 7.45
C ASP A 100 -8.07 -12.00 7.17
N ASN A 101 -8.10 -12.92 6.18
CA ASN A 101 -6.89 -13.58 5.70
C ASN A 101 -5.88 -12.58 5.16
N ALA A 102 -6.32 -11.65 4.31
CA ALA A 102 -5.44 -10.68 3.67
C ALA A 102 -4.66 -9.85 4.69
N ARG A 103 -5.32 -9.31 5.72
CA ARG A 103 -4.65 -8.53 6.77
C ARG A 103 -3.62 -9.35 7.53
N VAL A 104 -3.96 -10.58 7.94
CA VAL A 104 -3.03 -11.45 8.67
C VAL A 104 -1.84 -11.84 7.78
N ILE A 105 -2.06 -12.15 6.49
CA ILE A 105 -0.99 -12.39 5.52
C ILE A 105 -0.03 -11.19 5.49
N LEU A 106 -0.56 -9.98 5.33
CA LEU A 106 0.26 -8.76 5.28
C LEU A 106 1.06 -8.53 6.56
N ALA A 107 0.47 -8.71 7.73
CA ALA A 107 1.17 -8.55 8.99
C ALA A 107 2.27 -9.62 9.21
N LEU A 108 1.99 -10.88 8.87
CA LEU A 108 2.98 -11.95 8.91
C LEU A 108 4.13 -11.69 7.94
N SER A 109 3.82 -11.27 6.71
CA SER A 109 4.82 -10.88 5.70
C SER A 109 5.70 -9.74 6.20
N ALA A 110 5.12 -8.71 6.83
CA ALA A 110 5.86 -7.60 7.42
C ALA A 110 6.80 -8.02 8.57
N LEU A 111 6.46 -9.11 9.25
CA LEU A 111 7.29 -9.71 10.31
C LEU A 111 8.30 -10.73 9.78
N GLY A 112 8.32 -10.98 8.48
CA GLY A 112 9.21 -12.00 7.91
C GLY A 112 8.76 -13.44 8.18
N VAL A 113 7.46 -13.70 8.32
CA VAL A 113 6.90 -15.03 8.56
C VAL A 113 6.05 -15.47 7.37
N ASP A 114 6.30 -16.68 6.86
CA ASP A 114 5.57 -17.22 5.71
C ASP A 114 4.12 -17.56 6.10
N PRO A 115 3.12 -16.87 5.52
CA PRO A 115 1.71 -17.13 5.82
C PRO A 115 1.18 -18.42 5.22
N ARG A 116 1.96 -19.13 4.38
CA ARG A 116 1.58 -20.41 3.76
C ARG A 116 1.82 -21.60 4.69
N SER A 117 2.41 -21.38 5.85
CA SER A 117 2.72 -22.47 6.80
C SER A 117 2.52 -22.03 8.25
N VAL A 118 1.29 -21.60 8.57
CA VAL A 118 0.93 -21.20 9.95
C VAL A 118 0.06 -22.27 10.57
N GLU A 119 0.57 -22.93 11.61
CA GLU A 119 -0.14 -24.04 12.28
C GLU A 119 -0.61 -25.16 11.31
N GLY A 120 0.13 -25.35 10.20
CA GLY A 120 -0.18 -26.34 9.16
C GLY A 120 -1.20 -25.86 8.11
N TYR A 121 -1.58 -24.59 8.12
CA TYR A 121 -2.52 -24.00 7.17
C TYR A 121 -1.83 -22.99 6.26
N ASP A 122 -2.25 -22.98 4.99
CA ASP A 122 -1.87 -21.96 3.99
C ASP A 122 -2.95 -20.89 3.92
N LEU A 123 -2.65 -19.70 4.45
CA LEU A 123 -3.62 -18.59 4.48
C LEU A 123 -3.83 -17.95 3.10
N THR A 124 -2.95 -18.20 2.12
CA THR A 124 -3.07 -17.67 0.75
C THR A 124 -3.97 -18.54 -0.13
N ALA A 125 -4.01 -19.86 0.12
CA ALA A 125 -4.76 -20.82 -0.67
C ALA A 125 -6.25 -20.49 -0.89
N PRO A 126 -6.99 -19.90 0.09
CA PRO A 126 -8.39 -19.54 -0.12
C PRO A 126 -8.64 -18.50 -1.21
N PHE A 127 -7.64 -17.76 -1.62
CA PHE A 127 -7.81 -16.72 -2.66
C PHE A 127 -7.96 -17.31 -4.06
N ALA A 128 -7.68 -18.60 -4.27
CA ALA A 128 -8.05 -19.31 -5.49
C ALA A 128 -9.59 -19.44 -5.68
N ASP A 129 -10.36 -19.34 -4.59
CA ASP A 129 -11.82 -19.36 -4.63
C ASP A 129 -12.38 -17.94 -4.82
N MET A 130 -12.69 -17.59 -6.07
CA MET A 130 -13.25 -16.27 -6.42
C MET A 130 -14.63 -16.02 -5.80
N ASP A 131 -15.41 -17.06 -5.48
CA ASP A 131 -16.69 -16.91 -4.77
C ASP A 131 -16.46 -16.48 -3.32
N TYR A 132 -15.39 -16.97 -2.70
CA TYR A 132 -14.98 -16.53 -1.36
C TYR A 132 -14.47 -15.09 -1.37
N VAL A 133 -13.59 -14.76 -2.29
CA VAL A 133 -13.01 -13.40 -2.44
C VAL A 133 -14.10 -12.38 -2.77
N GLY A 134 -14.97 -12.69 -3.71
CA GLY A 134 -16.03 -11.80 -4.19
C GLY A 134 -17.18 -11.57 -3.20
N ARG A 135 -17.26 -12.31 -2.08
CA ARG A 135 -18.32 -12.11 -1.06
C ARG A 135 -18.32 -10.74 -0.41
N GLN A 136 -17.18 -10.05 -0.42
CA GLN A 136 -17.04 -8.69 0.08
C GLN A 136 -17.03 -7.66 -1.06
N GLY A 137 -17.53 -8.01 -2.24
CA GLY A 137 -17.48 -7.16 -3.42
C GLY A 137 -16.04 -6.83 -3.82
N VAL A 138 -15.83 -5.66 -4.36
CA VAL A 138 -14.51 -5.17 -4.78
C VAL A 138 -13.50 -5.12 -3.64
N ASN A 139 -13.93 -4.87 -2.41
CA ASN A 139 -13.05 -4.82 -1.24
C ASN A 139 -12.32 -6.15 -0.99
N GLY A 140 -12.99 -7.28 -1.18
CA GLY A 140 -12.35 -8.60 -1.05
C GLY A 140 -11.29 -8.84 -2.12
N VAL A 141 -11.56 -8.42 -3.35
CA VAL A 141 -10.65 -8.52 -4.50
C VAL A 141 -9.40 -7.64 -4.28
N ILE A 142 -9.60 -6.40 -3.88
CA ILE A 142 -8.52 -5.44 -3.59
C ILE A 142 -7.54 -6.03 -2.57
N TRP A 143 -8.04 -6.43 -1.41
CA TRP A 143 -7.17 -6.92 -0.33
C TRP A 143 -6.54 -8.28 -0.64
N ALA A 144 -7.21 -9.15 -1.41
CA ALA A 144 -6.61 -10.39 -1.89
C ALA A 144 -5.43 -10.13 -2.83
N LEU A 145 -5.55 -9.19 -3.79
CA LEU A 145 -4.45 -8.78 -4.67
C LEU A 145 -3.28 -8.20 -3.87
N ILE A 146 -3.53 -7.24 -2.98
CA ILE A 146 -2.49 -6.62 -2.16
C ILE A 146 -1.74 -7.69 -1.33
N ALA A 147 -2.47 -8.63 -0.73
CA ALA A 147 -1.87 -9.67 0.09
C ALA A 147 -1.04 -10.68 -0.74
N LEU A 148 -1.53 -11.09 -1.92
CA LEU A 148 -0.80 -11.98 -2.82
C LEU A 148 0.46 -11.32 -3.38
N ASP A 149 0.41 -10.02 -3.62
CA ASP A 149 1.52 -9.27 -4.21
C ASP A 149 2.58 -8.83 -3.21
N ALA A 150 2.27 -8.88 -1.92
CA ALA A 150 3.17 -8.42 -0.86
C ALA A 150 4.57 -9.06 -0.95
N CYS A 151 4.63 -10.37 -1.20
CA CYS A 151 5.87 -11.12 -1.44
C CYS A 151 5.83 -11.91 -2.76
N GLY A 152 4.83 -11.68 -3.62
CA GLY A 152 4.65 -12.44 -4.85
C GLY A 152 4.26 -13.90 -4.59
N TYR A 153 3.32 -14.14 -3.67
CA TYR A 153 2.89 -15.49 -3.32
C TYR A 153 2.32 -16.24 -4.54
N PRO A 154 2.69 -17.51 -4.75
CA PRO A 154 2.20 -18.31 -5.85
C PRO A 154 0.68 -18.39 -5.90
N MET A 155 0.12 -18.18 -7.09
CA MET A 155 -1.31 -18.28 -7.37
C MET A 155 -1.45 -18.43 -8.89
N PRO A 156 -2.31 -19.35 -9.38
CA PRO A 156 -2.54 -19.47 -10.82
C PRO A 156 -2.81 -18.11 -11.48
N SER A 157 -2.15 -17.83 -12.60
CA SER A 157 -2.19 -16.51 -13.24
C SER A 157 -3.62 -16.10 -13.62
N GLU A 158 -4.45 -17.05 -14.05
CA GLU A 158 -5.85 -16.80 -14.39
C GLU A 158 -6.69 -16.32 -13.20
N VAL A 159 -6.30 -16.66 -11.97
CA VAL A 159 -6.98 -16.15 -10.75
C VAL A 159 -6.63 -14.67 -10.54
N ARG A 160 -5.34 -14.30 -10.66
CA ARG A 160 -4.92 -12.89 -10.56
C ARG A 160 -5.51 -12.04 -11.70
N GLU A 161 -5.50 -12.56 -12.92
CA GLU A 161 -6.12 -11.89 -14.08
C GLU A 161 -7.60 -11.63 -13.85
N ARG A 162 -8.33 -12.63 -13.33
CA ARG A 162 -9.74 -12.47 -12.97
C ARG A 162 -9.96 -11.43 -11.88
N MET A 163 -9.09 -11.39 -10.86
CA MET A 163 -9.15 -10.36 -9.82
C MET A 163 -8.92 -8.96 -10.42
N LEU A 164 -7.91 -8.80 -11.28
CA LEU A 164 -7.60 -7.54 -11.95
C LEU A 164 -8.73 -7.10 -12.88
N GLN A 165 -9.31 -8.03 -13.66
CA GLN A 165 -10.48 -7.77 -14.49
C GLN A 165 -11.68 -7.33 -13.65
N THR A 166 -11.97 -8.04 -12.54
CA THR A 166 -13.05 -7.67 -11.62
C THR A 166 -12.83 -6.27 -11.06
N LEU A 167 -11.60 -5.94 -10.68
CA LEU A 167 -11.26 -4.61 -10.14
C LEU A 167 -11.42 -3.53 -11.22
N ALA A 168 -10.97 -3.77 -12.45
CA ALA A 168 -11.14 -2.84 -13.56
C ALA A 168 -12.62 -2.63 -13.93
N ASP A 169 -13.39 -3.72 -14.01
CA ASP A 169 -14.83 -3.67 -14.34
C ASP A 169 -15.68 -3.00 -13.24
N SER A 170 -15.16 -2.97 -12.00
CA SER A 170 -15.81 -2.29 -10.86
C SER A 170 -15.53 -0.78 -10.81
N GLN A 171 -14.74 -0.23 -11.74
CA GLN A 171 -14.51 1.21 -11.80
C GLN A 171 -15.76 1.93 -12.28
N HIS A 172 -16.23 2.92 -11.54
CA HIS A 172 -17.38 3.72 -11.91
C HIS A 172 -17.08 4.68 -13.07
N ALA A 173 -18.13 5.15 -13.70
CA ALA A 173 -18.02 6.06 -14.86
C ALA A 173 -17.33 7.39 -14.53
N ASP A 174 -17.34 7.81 -13.27
CA ASP A 174 -16.62 9.01 -12.78
C ASP A 174 -15.12 8.77 -12.59
N GLY A 175 -14.66 7.52 -12.65
CA GLY A 175 -13.26 7.12 -12.51
C GLY A 175 -12.85 6.64 -11.12
N GLY A 176 -13.73 6.70 -10.11
CA GLY A 176 -13.49 6.18 -8.77
C GLY A 176 -13.97 4.74 -8.59
N TRP A 177 -13.82 4.22 -7.38
CA TRP A 177 -14.38 2.94 -6.91
C TRP A 177 -15.16 3.15 -5.63
N GLY A 178 -16.16 2.29 -5.38
CA GLY A 178 -16.98 2.30 -4.18
C GLY A 178 -17.43 0.91 -3.77
N LEU A 179 -18.03 0.79 -2.59
CA LEU A 179 -18.64 -0.46 -2.12
C LEU A 179 -20.03 -0.71 -2.71
N SER A 180 -20.65 0.33 -3.25
CA SER A 180 -21.93 0.27 -3.98
C SER A 180 -21.72 0.73 -5.42
N ASP A 181 -22.61 0.33 -6.32
CA ASP A 181 -22.48 0.58 -7.76
C ASP A 181 -22.74 2.05 -8.16
N ASP A 182 -23.21 2.88 -7.24
CA ASP A 182 -23.71 4.24 -7.53
C ASP A 182 -22.86 5.36 -6.89
N MET A 183 -21.89 5.03 -6.04
CA MET A 183 -21.10 6.04 -5.32
C MET A 183 -19.65 5.66 -5.20
N SER A 184 -18.76 6.45 -5.79
CA SER A 184 -17.32 6.35 -5.58
C SER A 184 -16.92 6.93 -4.22
N ASP A 185 -15.96 6.30 -3.59
CA ASP A 185 -15.51 6.59 -2.23
C ASP A 185 -13.97 6.72 -2.20
N PRO A 186 -13.38 7.69 -1.46
CA PRO A 186 -11.94 7.89 -1.43
C PRO A 186 -11.18 6.72 -0.82
N ASP A 187 -11.74 6.02 0.19
CA ASP A 187 -11.09 4.87 0.80
C ASP A 187 -10.97 3.72 -0.20
N VAL A 188 -12.10 3.39 -0.86
CA VAL A 188 -12.16 2.29 -1.82
C VAL A 188 -11.32 2.62 -3.05
N THR A 189 -11.38 3.86 -3.54
CA THR A 189 -10.55 4.33 -4.66
C THR A 189 -9.06 4.26 -4.29
N GLY A 190 -8.67 4.70 -3.10
CA GLY A 190 -7.30 4.59 -2.61
C GLY A 190 -6.82 3.15 -2.50
N MET A 191 -7.64 2.26 -1.93
CA MET A 191 -7.32 0.83 -1.85
C MET A 191 -7.20 0.19 -3.24
N ALA A 192 -8.09 0.51 -4.18
CA ALA A 192 -8.04 0.03 -5.56
C ALA A 192 -6.75 0.46 -6.28
N LEU A 193 -6.36 1.73 -6.14
CA LEU A 193 -5.11 2.25 -6.67
C LEU A 193 -3.88 1.56 -6.07
N THR A 194 -3.91 1.26 -4.78
CA THR A 194 -2.85 0.50 -4.11
C THR A 194 -2.70 -0.90 -4.73
N ALA A 195 -3.81 -1.58 -5.01
CA ALA A 195 -3.81 -2.90 -5.65
C ALA A 195 -3.37 -2.83 -7.13
N LEU A 196 -3.71 -1.77 -7.86
CA LEU A 196 -3.34 -1.59 -9.27
C LEU A 196 -1.90 -1.11 -9.48
N ALA A 197 -1.31 -0.44 -8.49
CA ALA A 197 0.00 0.18 -8.61
C ALA A 197 1.10 -0.74 -9.20
N PRO A 198 1.20 -2.03 -8.82
CA PRO A 198 2.22 -2.93 -9.36
C PRO A 198 2.04 -3.30 -10.83
N TYR A 199 0.84 -3.11 -11.40
CA TYR A 199 0.47 -3.62 -12.73
C TYR A 199 0.48 -2.57 -13.84
N ARG A 200 0.46 -1.29 -13.50
CA ARG A 200 0.30 -0.19 -14.45
C ARG A 200 1.42 -0.08 -15.50
N THR A 201 2.59 -0.65 -15.24
CA THR A 201 3.70 -0.68 -16.21
C THR A 201 3.56 -1.80 -17.23
N TYR A 202 2.81 -2.84 -16.92
CA TYR A 202 2.67 -4.04 -17.72
C TYR A 202 1.37 -4.09 -18.54
N ASP A 203 0.37 -3.30 -18.14
CA ASP A 203 -0.94 -3.26 -18.80
C ASP A 203 -1.43 -1.81 -18.95
N SER A 204 -1.71 -1.42 -20.21
CA SER A 204 -2.17 -0.05 -20.50
C SER A 204 -3.59 0.22 -20.02
N ALA A 205 -4.47 -0.78 -20.00
CA ALA A 205 -5.85 -0.60 -19.54
C ALA A 205 -5.88 -0.41 -18.01
N LEU A 206 -5.06 -1.18 -17.27
CA LEU A 206 -4.91 -1.00 -15.83
C LEU A 206 -4.26 0.34 -15.47
N ARG A 207 -3.29 0.79 -16.29
CA ARG A 207 -2.72 2.13 -16.14
C ARG A 207 -3.77 3.22 -16.34
N ASP A 208 -4.57 3.13 -17.43
CA ASP A 208 -5.62 4.10 -17.74
C ASP A 208 -6.70 4.13 -16.63
N ALA A 209 -7.05 2.97 -16.08
CA ALA A 209 -7.96 2.89 -14.93
C ALA A 209 -7.36 3.56 -13.68
N ALA A 210 -6.08 3.30 -13.38
CA ALA A 210 -5.40 3.93 -12.26
C ALA A 210 -5.28 5.46 -12.44
N ASP A 211 -4.97 5.94 -13.64
CA ASP A 211 -4.87 7.38 -13.94
C ASP A 211 -6.22 8.10 -13.76
N LYS A 212 -7.35 7.45 -14.14
CA LYS A 212 -8.70 7.96 -13.87
C LYS A 212 -8.98 8.03 -12.37
N GLY A 213 -8.61 7.01 -11.60
CA GLY A 213 -8.75 7.00 -10.15
C GLY A 213 -7.96 8.12 -9.47
N VAL A 214 -6.71 8.34 -9.89
CA VAL A 214 -5.89 9.47 -9.40
C VAL A 214 -6.55 10.82 -9.75
N ALA A 215 -7.09 10.95 -10.96
CA ALA A 215 -7.80 12.17 -11.38
C ALA A 215 -9.09 12.38 -10.56
N TRP A 216 -9.83 11.30 -10.27
CA TRP A 216 -11.02 11.36 -9.40
C TRP A 216 -10.66 11.83 -7.99
N LEU A 217 -9.61 11.23 -7.37
CA LEU A 217 -9.14 11.67 -6.05
C LEU A 217 -8.72 13.15 -6.05
N ALA A 218 -8.02 13.61 -7.09
CA ALA A 218 -7.62 15.01 -7.21
C ALA A 218 -8.83 15.98 -7.28
N GLY A 219 -9.92 15.54 -7.91
CA GLY A 219 -11.14 16.34 -8.08
C GLY A 219 -12.10 16.31 -6.87
N ASN A 220 -11.94 15.38 -5.93
CA ASN A 220 -12.87 15.14 -4.83
C ASN A 220 -12.31 15.48 -3.44
N GLN A 221 -11.25 16.29 -3.37
CA GLN A 221 -10.73 16.81 -2.10
C GLN A 221 -11.66 17.88 -1.51
N GLN A 222 -11.75 17.90 -0.18
CA GLN A 222 -12.37 18.97 0.60
C GLN A 222 -11.33 19.46 1.63
N ASP A 223 -11.05 20.76 1.63
CA ASP A 223 -10.05 21.36 2.53
C ASP A 223 -8.70 20.61 2.57
N GLY A 224 -8.30 20.04 1.43
CA GLY A 224 -7.06 19.28 1.26
C GLY A 224 -7.10 17.84 1.76
N GLY A 225 -8.19 17.39 2.38
CA GLY A 225 -8.42 16.00 2.80
C GLY A 225 -9.61 15.37 2.10
N TYR A 226 -10.22 14.36 2.72
CA TYR A 226 -11.30 13.58 2.11
C TYR A 226 -12.48 13.36 3.06
N VAL A 227 -13.64 13.22 2.46
CA VAL A 227 -14.90 12.87 3.10
C VAL A 227 -15.33 11.49 2.60
N SER A 228 -15.60 10.58 3.50
CA SER A 228 -16.21 9.28 3.23
C SER A 228 -17.52 9.19 4.01
N TYR A 229 -18.63 8.82 3.35
CA TYR A 229 -19.96 8.71 3.96
C TYR A 229 -20.36 9.92 4.84
N ASP A 230 -20.17 11.12 4.28
CA ASP A 230 -20.45 12.42 4.94
C ASP A 230 -19.55 12.75 6.16
N ASP A 231 -18.50 11.96 6.39
CA ASP A 231 -17.56 12.19 7.49
C ASP A 231 -16.17 12.62 6.97
N TYR A 232 -15.75 13.83 7.35
CA TYR A 232 -14.41 14.33 7.06
C TYR A 232 -13.45 13.77 8.11
N ASN A 233 -12.66 12.77 7.72
CA ASN A 233 -11.85 11.98 8.62
C ASN A 233 -10.40 11.77 8.12
N PRO A 234 -9.45 11.49 9.00
CA PRO A 234 -8.06 11.30 8.62
C PRO A 234 -7.79 9.93 8.01
N GLU A 235 -8.64 8.93 8.25
CA GLU A 235 -8.50 7.57 7.73
C GLU A 235 -8.61 7.57 6.21
N SER A 236 -9.61 8.26 5.65
CA SER A 236 -9.78 8.42 4.20
C SER A 236 -8.60 9.15 3.58
N SER A 237 -8.12 10.21 4.23
CA SER A 237 -6.92 10.93 3.80
C SER A 237 -5.66 10.05 3.87
N ALA A 238 -5.57 9.17 4.86
CA ALA A 238 -4.48 8.21 5.03
C ALA A 238 -4.49 7.13 3.93
N GLN A 239 -5.67 6.59 3.57
CA GLN A 239 -5.80 5.64 2.47
C GLN A 239 -5.34 6.27 1.16
N VAL A 240 -5.74 7.51 0.88
CA VAL A 240 -5.29 8.22 -0.33
C VAL A 240 -3.79 8.47 -0.31
N LEU A 241 -3.21 8.91 0.81
CA LEU A 241 -1.75 9.12 0.91
C LEU A 241 -0.98 7.80 0.69
N THR A 242 -1.49 6.69 1.21
CA THR A 242 -0.92 5.35 0.99
C THR A 242 -0.96 4.97 -0.49
N ALA A 243 -2.10 5.22 -1.15
CA ALA A 243 -2.28 4.94 -2.57
C ALA A 243 -1.35 5.79 -3.44
N LEU A 244 -1.26 7.09 -3.20
CA LEU A 244 -0.34 7.98 -3.92
C LEU A 244 1.11 7.52 -3.76
N SER A 245 1.49 7.09 -2.54
CA SER A 245 2.83 6.56 -2.27
C SER A 245 3.09 5.27 -3.06
N ALA A 246 2.14 4.34 -3.13
CA ALA A 246 2.24 3.14 -3.94
C ALA A 246 2.33 3.45 -5.44
N MET A 247 1.60 4.46 -5.89
CA MET A 247 1.60 4.98 -7.27
C MET A 247 2.85 5.79 -7.62
N GLN A 248 3.81 5.94 -6.70
CA GLN A 248 5.02 6.77 -6.86
C GLN A 248 4.69 8.25 -7.13
N ILE A 249 3.62 8.75 -6.51
CA ILE A 249 3.21 10.15 -6.56
C ILE A 249 3.55 10.79 -5.21
N ASP A 250 4.50 11.73 -5.22
CA ASP A 250 4.83 12.53 -4.04
C ASP A 250 3.73 13.59 -3.82
N ALA A 251 2.92 13.38 -2.77
CA ALA A 251 1.79 14.26 -2.46
C ALA A 251 2.21 15.72 -2.25
N LYS A 252 3.37 16.00 -1.66
CA LYS A 252 3.86 17.39 -1.50
C LYS A 252 4.36 18.02 -2.80
N ALA A 253 4.96 17.23 -3.68
CA ALA A 253 5.50 17.71 -4.95
C ALA A 253 4.42 17.87 -6.02
N ASP A 254 3.36 17.06 -5.97
CA ASP A 254 2.22 17.16 -6.89
C ASP A 254 1.23 18.22 -6.39
N ALA A 255 1.09 19.30 -7.17
CA ALA A 255 0.24 20.44 -6.81
C ALA A 255 -1.22 20.05 -6.54
N ARG A 256 -1.69 18.92 -7.11
CA ARG A 256 -3.05 18.41 -6.89
C ARG A 256 -3.27 17.93 -5.46
N PHE A 257 -2.23 17.45 -4.78
CA PHE A 257 -2.30 16.80 -3.48
C PHE A 257 -1.47 17.49 -2.39
N ALA A 258 -0.87 18.65 -2.69
CA ALA A 258 0.09 19.31 -1.80
C ALA A 258 -0.47 19.66 -0.40
N ALA A 259 -1.79 19.82 -0.28
CA ALA A 259 -2.45 20.10 0.98
C ALA A 259 -2.75 18.83 1.83
N LEU A 260 -2.68 17.63 1.25
CA LEU A 260 -3.09 16.39 1.88
C LEU A 260 -2.31 16.07 3.18
N PRO A 261 -0.98 16.16 3.25
CA PRO A 261 -0.27 15.92 4.50
C PRO A 261 -0.67 16.89 5.62
N GLY A 262 -0.88 18.17 5.27
CA GLY A 262 -1.33 19.19 6.23
C GLY A 262 -2.76 18.93 6.72
N SER A 263 -3.65 18.44 5.88
CA SER A 263 -5.03 18.10 6.28
C SER A 263 -5.07 16.97 7.31
N ILE A 264 -4.22 15.96 7.16
CA ILE A 264 -4.07 14.84 8.11
C ILE A 264 -3.59 15.36 9.47
N LEU A 265 -2.60 16.26 9.49
CA LEU A 265 -2.07 16.81 10.75
C LEU A 265 -3.10 17.59 11.57
N ARG A 266 -4.19 18.08 10.97
CA ARG A 266 -5.28 18.77 11.70
C ARG A 266 -5.99 17.87 12.74
N PHE A 267 -5.90 16.56 12.57
CA PHE A 267 -6.50 15.57 13.48
C PHE A 267 -5.54 15.13 14.61
N SER A 268 -4.37 15.75 14.71
CA SER A 268 -3.37 15.41 15.72
C SER A 268 -3.88 15.65 17.14
N VAL A 269 -3.69 14.64 17.99
CA VAL A 269 -3.96 14.69 19.43
C VAL A 269 -2.78 14.06 20.18
N ASP A 270 -2.73 14.15 21.50
CA ASP A 270 -1.68 13.48 22.26
C ASP A 270 -1.68 11.96 21.98
N GLY A 271 -0.49 11.39 21.74
CA GLY A 271 -0.28 9.98 21.43
C GLY A 271 -0.71 9.50 20.03
N GLY A 272 -1.39 10.33 19.22
CA GLY A 272 -1.86 9.89 17.90
C GLY A 272 -2.82 10.84 17.21
N PHE A 273 -3.93 10.30 16.71
CA PHE A 273 -4.91 11.04 15.91
C PHE A 273 -6.33 10.79 16.42
N ALA A 274 -7.18 11.81 16.28
CA ALA A 274 -8.61 11.70 16.47
C ALA A 274 -9.28 11.30 15.15
N HIS A 275 -10.44 10.67 15.21
CA HIS A 275 -11.27 10.38 14.04
C HIS A 275 -11.93 11.65 13.48
N SER A 276 -12.36 12.56 14.33
CA SER A 276 -13.01 13.81 13.94
C SER A 276 -12.21 15.02 14.43
N LEU A 277 -12.32 16.16 13.72
CA LEU A 277 -11.66 17.40 14.12
C LEU A 277 -12.09 17.84 15.52
N GLY A 278 -11.10 18.10 16.39
CA GLY A 278 -11.36 18.48 17.79
C GLY A 278 -11.81 17.32 18.68
N GLY A 279 -11.81 16.08 18.17
CA GLY A 279 -12.10 14.87 18.92
C GLY A 279 -10.96 14.42 19.83
N SER A 280 -11.15 13.28 20.51
CA SER A 280 -10.14 12.62 21.32
C SER A 280 -9.40 11.55 20.54
N TYR A 281 -8.33 11.01 21.12
CA TYR A 281 -7.57 9.89 20.57
C TYR A 281 -8.49 8.76 20.06
N ASN A 282 -8.22 8.30 18.86
CA ASN A 282 -8.87 7.15 18.24
C ASN A 282 -7.80 6.18 17.72
N GLN A 283 -7.85 4.94 18.18
CA GLN A 283 -6.82 3.96 17.84
C GLN A 283 -6.82 3.61 16.37
N MET A 284 -7.99 3.43 15.74
CA MET A 284 -8.10 3.12 14.30
C MET A 284 -7.51 4.25 13.45
N ALA A 285 -7.92 5.51 13.73
CA ALA A 285 -7.37 6.68 13.05
C ALA A 285 -5.86 6.76 13.23
N THR A 286 -5.36 6.52 14.44
CA THR A 286 -3.94 6.58 14.76
C THR A 286 -3.13 5.54 13.95
N GLU A 287 -3.58 4.30 13.92
CA GLU A 287 -2.90 3.21 13.20
C GLU A 287 -2.91 3.44 11.69
N GLN A 288 -4.06 3.87 11.13
CA GLN A 288 -4.17 4.10 9.70
C GLN A 288 -3.36 5.32 9.25
N VAL A 289 -3.41 6.42 10.00
CA VAL A 289 -2.56 7.58 9.70
C VAL A 289 -1.08 7.22 9.85
N TYR A 290 -0.71 6.47 10.88
CA TYR A 290 0.68 6.09 11.10
C TYR A 290 1.23 5.26 9.94
N TYR A 291 0.53 4.21 9.49
CA TYR A 291 1.03 3.45 8.34
C TYR A 291 1.06 4.27 7.04
N ALA A 292 0.14 5.23 6.87
CA ALA A 292 0.20 6.14 5.74
C ALA A 292 1.42 7.09 5.80
N MET A 293 1.77 7.57 7.00
CA MET A 293 3.01 8.33 7.22
C MET A 293 4.24 7.49 6.86
N VAL A 294 4.22 6.21 7.22
CA VAL A 294 5.28 5.24 6.86
C VAL A 294 5.33 5.01 5.34
N ALA A 295 4.17 4.82 4.68
CA ALA A 295 4.11 4.67 3.23
C ALA A 295 4.72 5.88 2.51
N TYR A 296 4.40 7.07 2.98
CA TYR A 296 4.91 8.32 2.41
C TYR A 296 6.42 8.49 2.63
N GLU A 297 6.92 8.21 3.83
CA GLU A 297 8.37 8.25 4.10
C GLU A 297 9.14 7.23 3.24
N ARG A 298 8.59 6.02 3.07
CA ARG A 298 9.19 4.99 2.21
C ARG A 298 9.31 5.45 0.76
N LEU A 299 8.28 6.12 0.23
CA LEU A 299 8.35 6.75 -1.08
C LEU A 299 9.49 7.81 -1.13
N GLN A 300 9.53 8.72 -0.16
CA GLN A 300 10.53 9.80 -0.13
C GLN A 300 11.98 9.29 0.00
N THR A 301 12.16 8.13 0.62
CA THR A 301 13.48 7.50 0.82
C THR A 301 13.81 6.44 -0.22
N GLY A 302 12.97 6.26 -1.25
CA GLY A 302 13.21 5.31 -2.35
C GLY A 302 13.13 3.85 -1.91
N GLN A 303 12.39 3.54 -0.85
CA GLN A 303 12.13 2.18 -0.39
C GLN A 303 10.93 1.58 -1.13
N THR A 304 10.74 0.25 -1.02
CA THR A 304 9.54 -0.42 -1.56
C THR A 304 8.26 0.13 -0.95
N ALA A 305 7.13 0.08 -1.67
CA ALA A 305 5.85 0.53 -1.16
C ALA A 305 5.48 -0.18 0.16
N LEU A 306 4.58 0.41 0.95
CA LEU A 306 4.21 -0.09 2.28
C LEU A 306 3.87 -1.59 2.28
N PHE A 307 3.05 -2.02 1.33
CA PHE A 307 2.59 -3.41 1.21
C PHE A 307 3.46 -4.27 0.28
N ASP A 308 4.50 -3.72 -0.30
CA ASP A 308 5.52 -4.49 -1.00
C ASP A 308 6.61 -4.90 -0.01
N MET A 309 6.56 -6.13 0.44
CA MET A 309 7.38 -6.67 1.53
C MET A 309 8.52 -7.57 1.03
N THR A 310 8.88 -7.50 -0.23
CA THR A 310 10.00 -8.24 -0.81
C THR A 310 11.36 -7.80 -0.29
N ASP A 311 11.42 -6.64 0.37
CA ASP A 311 12.58 -6.15 1.10
C ASP A 311 12.68 -6.70 2.53
N VAL A 312 11.66 -7.40 3.01
CA VAL A 312 11.65 -8.00 4.36
C VAL A 312 12.25 -9.39 4.34
N GLN A 313 11.84 -10.22 3.40
CA GLN A 313 12.37 -11.58 3.25
C GLN A 313 12.10 -12.15 1.84
N ASP A 314 13.04 -12.94 1.33
CA ASP A 314 12.88 -13.71 0.09
C ASP A 314 12.04 -14.98 0.33
N PHE A 315 10.74 -14.82 0.64
CA PHE A 315 9.88 -16.00 0.81
C PHE A 315 9.53 -16.67 -0.51
N ALA A 316 9.50 -15.90 -1.56
CA ALA A 316 8.98 -16.36 -2.81
C ALA A 316 10.03 -16.23 -3.89
N VAL A 317 10.45 -17.35 -4.38
CA VAL A 317 10.85 -17.43 -5.77
C VAL A 317 9.55 -17.22 -6.56
N PRO A 318 9.48 -16.23 -7.48
CA PRO A 318 8.25 -15.94 -8.17
C PRO A 318 7.81 -17.09 -9.07
N ASP A 319 6.54 -17.44 -8.98
CA ASP A 319 5.84 -18.30 -9.94
C ASP A 319 5.57 -17.48 -11.22
N SER A 320 6.57 -17.41 -12.09
CA SER A 320 6.55 -16.53 -13.27
C SER A 320 5.77 -17.10 -14.44
N ASP A 321 5.57 -18.42 -14.49
CA ASP A 321 4.71 -19.04 -15.49
C ASP A 321 3.24 -19.10 -15.03
N GLY A 322 2.99 -18.89 -13.74
CA GLY A 322 1.66 -18.80 -13.16
C GLY A 322 0.95 -20.15 -13.07
N ASP A 323 1.69 -21.25 -12.93
CA ASP A 323 1.11 -22.59 -12.78
C ASP A 323 0.74 -22.92 -11.31
N GLY A 324 1.10 -22.05 -10.38
CA GLY A 324 0.87 -22.21 -8.93
C GLY A 324 2.01 -22.93 -8.22
N THR A 325 3.10 -23.28 -8.92
CA THR A 325 4.29 -23.93 -8.36
C THR A 325 5.55 -23.17 -8.77
N VAL A 326 6.54 -23.17 -7.90
CA VAL A 326 7.82 -22.52 -8.17
C VAL A 326 8.84 -23.57 -8.61
N SER A 327 9.37 -23.45 -9.84
CA SER A 327 10.26 -24.42 -10.45
C SER A 327 11.20 -23.78 -11.47
N ILE A 328 12.11 -24.58 -12.08
CA ILE A 328 12.96 -24.12 -13.19
C ILE A 328 12.14 -23.74 -14.44
N GLN A 329 10.88 -24.17 -14.53
CA GLN A 329 10.00 -23.82 -15.63
C GLN A 329 9.67 -22.33 -15.63
N ASP A 330 9.64 -21.68 -14.47
CA ASP A 330 9.49 -20.23 -14.34
C ASP A 330 10.59 -19.48 -15.10
N ALA A 331 11.85 -19.86 -14.89
CA ALA A 331 12.95 -19.28 -15.63
C ALA A 331 12.86 -19.55 -17.15
N THR A 332 12.37 -20.75 -17.52
CA THR A 332 12.14 -21.11 -18.93
C THR A 332 11.01 -20.29 -19.55
N ALA A 333 9.95 -20.01 -18.80
CA ALA A 333 8.83 -19.17 -19.27
C ALA A 333 9.30 -17.75 -19.55
N VAL A 334 10.10 -17.16 -18.65
CA VAL A 334 10.68 -15.81 -18.87
C VAL A 334 11.61 -15.80 -20.08
N GLN A 335 12.47 -16.82 -20.27
CA GLN A 335 13.34 -16.93 -21.44
C GLN A 335 12.54 -17.01 -22.75
N ARG A 336 11.44 -17.77 -22.76
CA ARG A 336 10.56 -17.89 -23.94
C ARG A 336 9.84 -16.59 -24.26
N PHE A 337 9.45 -15.84 -23.25
CA PHE A 337 8.89 -14.50 -23.40
C PHE A 337 9.90 -13.54 -24.03
N LEU A 338 11.13 -13.48 -23.49
CA LEU A 338 12.19 -12.63 -24.03
C LEU A 338 12.60 -12.99 -25.47
N ALA A 339 12.48 -14.25 -25.83
CA ALA A 339 12.74 -14.75 -27.19
C ALA A 339 11.52 -14.62 -28.13
N GLU A 340 10.44 -13.97 -27.68
CA GLU A 340 9.18 -13.79 -28.44
C GLU A 340 8.48 -15.11 -28.84
N PHE A 341 8.78 -16.21 -28.16
CA PHE A 341 8.13 -17.51 -28.39
C PHE A 341 6.86 -17.71 -27.55
N ALA A 342 6.60 -16.87 -26.58
CA ALA A 342 5.43 -16.90 -25.74
C ALA A 342 5.05 -15.48 -25.29
N ALA A 343 3.76 -15.25 -25.02
CA ALA A 343 3.31 -14.05 -24.32
C ALA A 343 3.28 -14.30 -22.81
N MET A 344 3.41 -13.23 -22.03
CA MET A 344 3.15 -13.22 -20.59
C MET A 344 2.08 -12.18 -20.27
N SER A 345 1.15 -12.53 -19.40
CA SER A 345 0.15 -11.59 -18.86
C SER A 345 0.80 -10.57 -17.92
N ALA A 346 0.07 -9.49 -17.58
CA ALA A 346 0.57 -8.49 -16.64
C ALA A 346 0.96 -9.08 -15.27
N PRO A 347 0.19 -9.99 -14.65
CA PRO A 347 0.63 -10.69 -13.45
C PRO A 347 1.93 -11.47 -13.60
N GLN A 348 2.08 -12.20 -14.71
CA GLN A 348 3.30 -12.97 -14.99
C GLN A 348 4.52 -12.05 -15.18
N GLN A 349 4.37 -10.98 -15.97
CA GLN A 349 5.45 -9.99 -16.15
C GLN A 349 5.82 -9.31 -14.82
N ARG A 350 4.82 -8.96 -13.98
CA ARG A 350 5.06 -8.39 -12.65
C ARG A 350 5.86 -9.34 -11.75
N LEU A 351 5.59 -10.64 -11.79
CA LEU A 351 6.33 -11.64 -11.03
C LEU A 351 7.70 -11.93 -11.62
N ALA A 352 7.84 -11.86 -12.95
CA ALA A 352 9.09 -12.08 -13.67
C ALA A 352 10.10 -10.92 -13.52
N ASP A 353 9.63 -9.69 -13.31
CA ASP A 353 10.47 -8.51 -13.06
C ASP A 353 10.96 -8.52 -11.59
N LEU A 354 12.08 -9.19 -11.35
CA LEU A 354 12.63 -9.41 -10.02
C LEU A 354 13.29 -8.16 -9.43
N ASN A 355 13.87 -7.31 -10.27
CA ASN A 355 14.52 -6.07 -9.87
C ASN A 355 13.55 -4.88 -9.80
N ARG A 356 12.31 -5.05 -10.34
CA ARG A 356 11.21 -4.09 -10.32
C ARG A 356 11.50 -2.76 -11.01
N ASP A 357 12.29 -2.82 -12.07
CA ASP A 357 12.55 -1.64 -12.90
C ASP A 357 11.46 -1.35 -13.93
N GLY A 358 10.40 -2.18 -13.97
CA GLY A 358 9.26 -2.10 -14.88
C GLY A 358 9.51 -2.79 -16.22
N ARG A 359 10.53 -3.63 -16.29
CA ARG A 359 10.90 -4.40 -17.49
C ARG A 359 11.24 -5.82 -17.11
N VAL A 360 10.97 -6.74 -18.02
CA VAL A 360 11.42 -8.12 -17.89
C VAL A 360 12.59 -8.30 -18.83
N ASP A 361 13.77 -8.64 -18.32
CA ASP A 361 14.97 -8.84 -19.13
C ASP A 361 15.81 -10.06 -18.68
N ILE A 362 16.98 -10.25 -19.30
CA ILE A 362 17.86 -11.38 -19.02
C ILE A 362 18.47 -11.32 -17.59
N GLY A 363 18.51 -10.13 -16.98
CA GLY A 363 18.94 -9.94 -15.60
C GLY A 363 17.99 -10.63 -14.62
N ASP A 364 16.68 -10.54 -14.89
CA ASP A 364 15.65 -11.20 -14.09
C ASP A 364 15.73 -12.71 -14.18
N VAL A 365 15.94 -13.24 -15.39
CA VAL A 365 16.17 -14.68 -15.59
C VAL A 365 17.35 -15.18 -14.76
N THR A 366 18.43 -14.42 -14.77
CA THR A 366 19.64 -14.76 -13.99
C THR A 366 19.37 -14.69 -12.49
N ALA A 367 18.65 -13.70 -12.03
CA ALA A 367 18.27 -13.57 -10.64
C ALA A 367 17.33 -14.71 -10.19
N LEU A 368 16.35 -15.06 -11.03
CA LEU A 368 15.42 -16.17 -10.78
C LEU A 368 16.17 -17.52 -10.69
N GLN A 369 17.06 -17.82 -11.62
CA GLN A 369 17.86 -19.04 -11.60
C GLN A 369 18.73 -19.15 -10.34
N ARG A 370 19.31 -18.03 -9.88
CA ARG A 370 20.09 -18.01 -8.63
C ARG A 370 19.22 -18.31 -7.41
N ARG A 371 18.01 -17.78 -7.36
CA ARG A 371 17.07 -18.07 -6.26
C ARG A 371 16.61 -19.52 -6.24
N LEU A 372 16.33 -20.10 -7.43
CA LEU A 372 15.95 -21.51 -7.56
C LEU A 372 17.06 -22.49 -7.17
N ALA A 373 18.33 -22.04 -7.18
CA ALA A 373 19.49 -22.86 -6.84
C ALA A 373 19.87 -22.81 -5.35
N GLN A 374 19.22 -21.99 -4.54
CA GLN A 374 19.43 -21.88 -3.10
C GLN A 374 18.55 -22.83 -2.31
#